data_2fb73497b3a67b9fd524ab467d3e297e
#
_entry.id   2fb73497b3a67b9fd524ab467d3e297e
#
_cell.length_a   1.000
_cell.length_b   1.000
_cell.length_c   1.000
_cell.angle_alpha   90.00
_cell.angle_beta   90.00
_cell.angle_gamma   90.00
#
_symmetry.space_group_name_H-M   'P 1'
#
loop_
_entity.id
_entity.type
_entity.pdbx_description
1 polymer ?
#
loop_
_entity_poly.entity_id
_entity_poly.type
_entity_poly.pdbx_seq_one_letter_code
_entity_poly.pdbx_strand_id
1 'polypeptide(L)'
;MTISAKKRLRRWEIALLIGTAAFLLTGVLALAAQDQLADRVVRLHVLANSDSAADQALKLRVRDVVLDRAEALLSQSEDRTEAEELLREHLPDFQQVAAAEVTAAGYDYPVSVELEDTRFPTKEYDGFTLPAGEYLALRVLIGAAEGQNWWCVVFPPLCTAASAEVPVAAMEAGLTEEQVGLITEENTGYVLKFKVVEWWETLQEWIDG
;
A
#
# COMPACT_ATOMS: atom_id res chain seq x y z
N MET A 1 22.12 -11.32 50.60
CA MET A 1 20.97 -10.93 49.77
C MET A 1 19.71 -11.46 50.42
N THR A 2 18.82 -10.61 50.97
CA THR A 2 17.70 -10.97 51.79
C THR A 2 16.60 -11.67 50.95
N ILE A 3 15.87 -12.60 51.55
CA ILE A 3 14.74 -13.37 50.91
C ILE A 3 13.74 -12.42 50.26
N SER A 4 13.52 -11.23 50.80
CA SER A 4 12.66 -10.17 50.25
C SER A 4 13.16 -9.63 48.93
N ALA A 5 14.46 -9.45 48.75
CA ALA A 5 15.06 -8.97 47.51
C ALA A 5 14.92 -10.00 46.36
N LYS A 6 15.12 -11.30 46.66
CA LYS A 6 14.90 -12.38 45.67
C LYS A 6 13.45 -12.48 45.21
N LYS A 7 12.46 -12.33 46.15
CA LYS A 7 11.04 -12.31 45.76
C LYS A 7 10.65 -11.11 44.92
N ARG A 8 11.24 -9.95 45.19
CA ARG A 8 11.02 -8.72 44.42
C ARG A 8 11.65 -8.82 43.03
N LEU A 9 12.86 -9.35 42.90
CA LEU A 9 13.53 -9.59 41.64
C LEU A 9 12.69 -10.53 40.75
N ARG A 10 12.25 -11.66 41.28
CA ARG A 10 11.40 -12.63 40.56
C ARG A 10 10.08 -12.03 40.08
N ARG A 11 9.47 -11.10 40.81
CA ARG A 11 8.26 -10.39 40.36
C ARG A 11 8.56 -9.48 39.17
N TRP A 12 9.68 -8.79 39.15
CA TRP A 12 10.12 -7.96 38.02
C TRP A 12 10.45 -8.80 36.78
N GLU A 13 11.09 -9.95 36.96
CA GLU A 13 11.38 -10.91 35.89
C GLU A 13 10.08 -11.42 35.25
N ILE A 14 9.09 -11.81 36.05
CA ILE A 14 7.79 -12.26 35.57
C ILE A 14 7.04 -11.12 34.87
N ALA A 15 7.04 -9.91 35.40
CA ALA A 15 6.40 -8.75 34.81
C ALA A 15 7.03 -8.40 33.43
N LEU A 16 8.37 -8.49 33.35
CA LEU A 16 9.11 -8.26 32.12
C LEU A 16 8.81 -9.34 31.07
N LEU A 17 8.77 -10.61 31.46
CA LEU A 17 8.39 -11.71 30.57
C LEU A 17 6.96 -11.56 30.04
N ILE A 18 6.01 -11.21 30.93
CA ILE A 18 4.60 -10.98 30.51
C ILE A 18 4.53 -9.78 29.58
N GLY A 19 5.24 -8.68 29.89
CA GLY A 19 5.29 -7.49 29.04
C GLY A 19 5.87 -7.78 27.66
N THR A 20 6.98 -8.53 27.60
CA THR A 20 7.60 -8.95 26.33
C THR A 20 6.65 -9.88 25.55
N ALA A 21 6.03 -10.85 26.21
CA ALA A 21 5.08 -11.76 25.54
C ALA A 21 3.86 -11.01 24.99
N ALA A 22 3.31 -10.07 25.76
CA ALA A 22 2.20 -9.23 25.32
C ALA A 22 2.62 -8.34 24.13
N PHE A 23 3.81 -7.75 24.18
CA PHE A 23 4.36 -6.94 23.07
C PHE A 23 4.54 -7.77 21.79
N LEU A 24 5.11 -8.96 21.90
CA LEU A 24 5.29 -9.86 20.75
C LEU A 24 3.93 -10.29 20.18
N LEU A 25 2.97 -10.63 21.03
CA LEU A 25 1.62 -11.01 20.60
C LEU A 25 0.91 -9.88 19.88
N THR A 26 1.00 -8.64 20.39
CA THR A 26 0.40 -7.48 19.70
C THR A 26 1.08 -7.19 18.37
N GLY A 27 2.39 -7.41 18.25
CA GLY A 27 3.12 -7.30 16.99
C GLY A 27 2.63 -8.30 15.94
N VAL A 28 2.51 -9.58 16.33
CA VAL A 28 2.00 -10.63 15.41
C VAL A 28 0.57 -10.34 14.95
N LEU A 29 -0.31 -9.89 15.85
CA LEU A 29 -1.69 -9.54 15.50
C LEU A 29 -1.75 -8.31 14.57
N ALA A 30 -0.85 -7.35 14.75
CA ALA A 30 -0.78 -6.16 13.88
C ALA A 30 -0.30 -6.54 12.46
N LEU A 31 0.70 -7.41 12.35
CA LEU A 31 1.17 -7.93 11.05
C LEU A 31 0.06 -8.71 10.33
N ALA A 32 -0.64 -9.61 11.04
CA ALA A 32 -1.75 -10.36 10.45
C ALA A 32 -2.89 -9.45 9.94
N ALA A 33 -3.20 -8.37 10.66
CA ALA A 33 -4.20 -7.39 10.21
C ALA A 33 -3.73 -6.61 8.97
N GLN A 34 -2.44 -6.32 8.88
CA GLN A 34 -1.81 -5.67 7.73
C GLN A 34 -1.86 -6.56 6.48
N ASP A 35 -1.50 -7.85 6.61
CA ASP A 35 -1.56 -8.82 5.52
C ASP A 35 -3.01 -8.98 5.01
N GLN A 36 -3.98 -9.10 5.93
CA GLN A 36 -5.40 -9.17 5.57
C GLN A 36 -5.92 -7.93 4.84
N LEU A 37 -5.38 -6.74 5.15
CA LEU A 37 -5.70 -5.52 4.43
C LEU A 37 -5.04 -5.52 3.03
N ALA A 38 -3.78 -5.93 2.93
CA ALA A 38 -3.06 -6.04 1.67
C ALA A 38 -3.77 -6.98 0.69
N ASP A 39 -4.36 -8.07 1.20
CA ASP A 39 -5.16 -9.03 0.44
C ASP A 39 -6.52 -8.47 -0.06
N ARG A 40 -6.88 -7.26 0.30
CA ARG A 40 -8.15 -6.63 -0.11
C ARG A 40 -7.97 -5.48 -1.09
N VAL A 41 -6.75 -5.06 -1.34
CA VAL A 41 -6.47 -3.90 -2.20
C VAL A 41 -5.55 -4.26 -3.35
N VAL A 42 -5.72 -3.56 -4.48
CA VAL A 42 -4.74 -3.53 -5.57
C VAL A 42 -4.21 -2.11 -5.67
N ARG A 43 -2.90 -1.96 -5.66
CA ARG A 43 -2.25 -0.66 -5.72
C ARG A 43 -1.85 -0.28 -7.15
N LEU A 44 -1.62 1.01 -7.36
CA LEU A 44 -1.00 1.54 -8.58
C LEU A 44 0.37 2.09 -8.24
N HIS A 45 1.35 1.73 -9.06
CA HIS A 45 2.70 2.23 -8.95
C HIS A 45 3.18 2.75 -10.32
N VAL A 46 3.33 4.06 -10.46
CA VAL A 46 3.82 4.68 -11.70
C VAL A 46 5.20 5.27 -11.47
N LEU A 47 6.17 4.86 -12.29
CA LEU A 47 7.55 5.33 -12.25
C LEU A 47 7.84 6.21 -13.46
N ALA A 48 8.37 7.40 -13.20
CA ALA A 48 8.82 8.31 -14.24
C ALA A 48 10.15 7.84 -14.84
N ASN A 49 10.44 8.26 -16.08
CA ASN A 49 11.73 8.02 -16.69
C ASN A 49 12.89 8.61 -15.88
N SER A 50 12.73 9.84 -15.38
CA SER A 50 13.72 10.53 -14.52
C SER A 50 13.05 11.50 -13.54
N ASP A 51 13.86 12.18 -12.71
CA ASP A 51 13.40 13.24 -11.82
C ASP A 51 13.26 14.63 -12.48
N SER A 52 13.42 14.73 -13.79
CA SER A 52 13.19 15.99 -14.49
C SER A 52 11.73 16.45 -14.33
N ALA A 53 11.51 17.77 -14.26
CA ALA A 53 10.16 18.32 -14.15
C ALA A 53 9.25 17.88 -15.31
N ALA A 54 9.82 17.69 -16.50
CA ALA A 54 9.09 17.22 -17.68
C ALA A 54 8.65 15.75 -17.53
N ASP A 55 9.53 14.86 -17.08
CA ASP A 55 9.20 13.45 -16.86
C ASP A 55 8.23 13.27 -15.70
N GLN A 56 8.35 14.08 -14.65
CA GLN A 56 7.39 14.08 -13.55
C GLN A 56 6.00 14.55 -14.01
N ALA A 57 5.91 15.56 -14.87
CA ALA A 57 4.64 15.99 -15.46
C ALA A 57 4.05 14.93 -16.40
N LEU A 58 4.87 14.28 -17.21
CA LEU A 58 4.46 13.16 -18.06
C LEU A 58 3.89 11.99 -17.23
N LYS A 59 4.58 11.62 -16.15
CA LYS A 59 4.11 10.57 -15.21
C LYS A 59 2.70 10.85 -14.71
N LEU A 60 2.39 12.10 -14.35
CA LEU A 60 1.05 12.45 -13.86
C LEU A 60 -0.02 12.29 -14.95
N ARG A 61 0.28 12.64 -16.20
CA ARG A 61 -0.62 12.41 -17.33
C ARG A 61 -0.87 10.93 -17.59
N VAL A 62 0.19 10.12 -17.58
CA VAL A 62 0.09 8.66 -17.74
C VAL A 62 -0.70 8.05 -16.59
N ARG A 63 -0.46 8.49 -15.35
CA ARG A 63 -1.25 8.09 -14.19
C ARG A 63 -2.75 8.31 -14.42
N ASP A 64 -3.12 9.50 -14.89
CA ASP A 64 -4.52 9.88 -15.05
C ASP A 64 -5.24 8.96 -16.04
N VAL A 65 -4.68 8.74 -17.22
CA VAL A 65 -5.30 7.84 -18.21
C VAL A 65 -5.34 6.38 -17.77
N VAL A 66 -4.37 5.94 -16.96
CA VAL A 66 -4.37 4.58 -16.38
C VAL A 66 -5.43 4.46 -15.29
N LEU A 67 -5.61 5.48 -14.44
CA LEU A 67 -6.67 5.50 -13.42
C LEU A 67 -8.06 5.49 -14.06
N ASP A 68 -8.30 6.35 -15.05
CA ASP A 68 -9.58 6.39 -15.78
C ASP A 68 -9.91 5.01 -16.40
N ARG A 69 -8.90 4.35 -16.98
CA ARG A 69 -9.06 3.02 -17.56
C ARG A 69 -9.35 1.95 -16.49
N ALA A 70 -8.64 2.01 -15.36
CA ALA A 70 -8.84 1.10 -14.24
C ALA A 70 -10.23 1.26 -13.61
N GLU A 71 -10.67 2.49 -13.38
CA GLU A 71 -12.01 2.78 -12.85
C GLU A 71 -13.10 2.24 -13.76
N ALA A 72 -13.01 2.49 -15.06
CA ALA A 72 -13.97 1.97 -16.04
C ALA A 72 -14.00 0.43 -16.08
N LEU A 73 -12.84 -0.24 -15.93
CA LEU A 73 -12.74 -1.70 -15.95
C LEU A 73 -13.24 -2.32 -14.65
N LEU A 74 -12.89 -1.74 -13.51
CA LEU A 74 -13.10 -2.33 -12.18
C LEU A 74 -14.42 -1.86 -11.51
N SER A 75 -15.18 -1.00 -12.18
CA SER A 75 -16.43 -0.42 -11.63
C SER A 75 -17.49 -1.46 -11.21
N GLN A 76 -17.40 -2.69 -11.70
CA GLN A 76 -18.32 -3.78 -11.41
C GLN A 76 -17.68 -4.93 -10.62
N SER A 77 -16.39 -4.80 -10.27
CA SER A 77 -15.70 -5.82 -9.48
C SER A 77 -16.19 -5.80 -8.04
N GLU A 78 -16.57 -6.96 -7.52
CA GLU A 78 -17.09 -7.12 -6.16
C GLU A 78 -15.96 -7.35 -5.14
N ASP A 79 -14.83 -7.92 -5.60
CA ASP A 79 -13.68 -8.22 -4.73
C ASP A 79 -12.34 -8.09 -5.45
N ARG A 80 -11.24 -8.20 -4.66
CA ARG A 80 -9.87 -8.12 -5.17
C ARG A 80 -9.55 -9.23 -6.19
N THR A 81 -10.09 -10.42 -6.02
CA THR A 81 -9.78 -11.56 -6.91
C THR A 81 -10.31 -11.30 -8.31
N GLU A 82 -11.53 -10.84 -8.40
CA GLU A 82 -12.13 -10.43 -9.68
C GLU A 82 -11.40 -9.25 -10.30
N ALA A 83 -11.04 -8.25 -9.48
CA ALA A 83 -10.24 -7.11 -9.92
C ALA A 83 -8.86 -7.56 -10.47
N GLU A 84 -8.18 -8.50 -9.81
CA GLU A 84 -6.92 -9.07 -10.26
C GLU A 84 -7.05 -9.78 -11.61
N GLU A 85 -8.08 -10.63 -11.78
CA GLU A 85 -8.32 -11.34 -13.03
C GLU A 85 -8.55 -10.37 -14.18
N LEU A 86 -9.41 -9.37 -14.00
CA LEU A 86 -9.68 -8.34 -14.99
C LEU A 86 -8.43 -7.52 -15.35
N LEU A 87 -7.66 -7.10 -14.36
CA LEU A 87 -6.41 -6.37 -14.60
C LEU A 87 -5.42 -7.22 -15.39
N ARG A 88 -5.28 -8.52 -15.05
CA ARG A 88 -4.36 -9.44 -15.70
C ARG A 88 -4.73 -9.68 -17.17
N GLU A 89 -6.02 -9.83 -17.45
CA GLU A 89 -6.53 -9.99 -18.81
C GLU A 89 -6.29 -8.74 -19.67
N HIS A 90 -6.41 -7.54 -19.05
CA HIS A 90 -6.35 -6.26 -19.75
C HIS A 90 -4.99 -5.53 -19.65
N LEU A 91 -3.91 -6.20 -19.19
CA LEU A 91 -2.58 -5.59 -19.16
C LEU A 91 -2.15 -4.97 -20.49
N PRO A 92 -2.40 -5.63 -21.66
CA PRO A 92 -2.06 -5.01 -22.97
C PRO A 92 -2.80 -3.70 -23.23
N ASP A 93 -4.05 -3.56 -22.77
CA ASP A 93 -4.84 -2.34 -22.90
C ASP A 93 -4.22 -1.19 -22.09
N PHE A 94 -3.84 -1.48 -20.84
CA PHE A 94 -3.15 -0.51 -19.99
C PHE A 94 -1.83 -0.05 -20.60
N GLN A 95 -1.06 -0.97 -21.15
CA GLN A 95 0.19 -0.64 -21.82
C GLN A 95 -0.06 0.23 -23.07
N GLN A 96 -1.09 -0.09 -23.85
CA GLN A 96 -1.45 0.69 -25.04
C GLN A 96 -1.89 2.12 -24.66
N VAL A 97 -2.75 2.27 -23.66
CA VAL A 97 -3.24 3.59 -23.22
C VAL A 97 -2.08 4.44 -22.67
N ALA A 98 -1.22 3.86 -21.83
CA ALA A 98 -0.07 4.55 -21.28
C ALA A 98 0.95 4.95 -22.38
N ALA A 99 1.25 4.07 -23.32
CA ALA A 99 2.17 4.36 -24.44
C ALA A 99 1.59 5.42 -25.40
N ALA A 100 0.27 5.40 -25.64
CA ALA A 100 -0.40 6.42 -26.45
C ALA A 100 -0.29 7.81 -25.81
N GLU A 101 -0.43 7.91 -24.48
CA GLU A 101 -0.28 9.17 -23.75
C GLU A 101 1.16 9.69 -23.79
N VAL A 102 2.16 8.81 -23.64
CA VAL A 102 3.58 9.16 -23.78
C VAL A 102 3.86 9.74 -25.16
N THR A 103 3.35 9.09 -26.24
CA THR A 103 3.49 9.55 -27.62
C THR A 103 2.76 10.88 -27.87
N ALA A 104 1.53 11.03 -27.35
CA ALA A 104 0.75 12.26 -27.47
C ALA A 104 1.41 13.45 -26.74
N ALA A 105 2.20 13.15 -25.69
CA ALA A 105 3.02 14.15 -25.01
C ALA A 105 4.30 14.53 -25.76
N GLY A 106 4.62 13.88 -26.89
CA GLY A 106 5.79 14.15 -27.70
C GLY A 106 7.06 13.42 -27.28
N TYR A 107 6.93 12.32 -26.51
CA TYR A 107 8.05 11.49 -26.06
C TYR A 107 8.05 10.13 -26.79
N ASP A 108 9.24 9.53 -26.89
CA ASP A 108 9.48 8.20 -27.48
C ASP A 108 10.04 7.25 -26.41
N TYR A 109 9.44 7.28 -25.21
CA TYR A 109 9.83 6.37 -24.13
C TYR A 109 9.09 5.03 -24.25
N PRO A 110 9.78 3.90 -24.08
CA PRO A 110 9.11 2.62 -23.91
C PRO A 110 8.24 2.65 -22.64
N VAL A 111 7.11 1.97 -22.70
CA VAL A 111 6.23 1.79 -21.53
C VAL A 111 6.05 0.30 -21.30
N SER A 112 6.26 -0.14 -20.06
CA SER A 112 5.91 -1.49 -19.58
C SER A 112 4.83 -1.40 -18.53
N VAL A 113 3.88 -2.34 -18.57
CA VAL A 113 2.84 -2.47 -17.55
C VAL A 113 2.84 -3.90 -17.04
N GLU A 114 2.93 -4.05 -15.73
CA GLU A 114 3.10 -5.31 -15.04
C GLU A 114 2.10 -5.39 -13.88
N LEU A 115 1.66 -6.60 -13.54
CA LEU A 115 0.86 -6.87 -12.34
C LEU A 115 1.62 -7.86 -11.47
N GLU A 116 2.20 -7.35 -10.37
CA GLU A 116 3.05 -8.13 -9.48
C GLU A 116 2.99 -7.66 -8.03
N ASP A 117 3.37 -8.54 -7.11
CA ASP A 117 3.52 -8.16 -5.71
C ASP A 117 4.71 -7.21 -5.55
N THR A 118 4.45 -6.10 -4.91
CA THR A 118 5.42 -5.00 -4.78
C THR A 118 5.38 -4.46 -3.35
N ARG A 119 6.57 -4.19 -2.80
CA ARG A 119 6.70 -3.60 -1.47
C ARG A 119 6.45 -2.10 -1.50
N PHE A 120 5.59 -1.62 -0.62
CA PHE A 120 5.25 -0.21 -0.45
C PHE A 120 5.59 0.27 0.95
N PRO A 121 6.06 1.52 1.10
CA PRO A 121 6.12 2.16 2.40
C PRO A 121 4.73 2.55 2.89
N THR A 122 4.60 2.88 4.17
CA THR A 122 3.40 3.55 4.69
C THR A 122 3.14 4.82 3.90
N LYS A 123 1.92 4.98 3.41
CA LYS A 123 1.54 6.13 2.60
C LYS A 123 0.24 6.75 3.10
N GLU A 124 0.32 8.04 3.41
CA GLU A 124 -0.82 8.87 3.76
C GLU A 124 -1.43 9.47 2.50
N TYR A 125 -2.74 9.41 2.41
CA TYR A 125 -3.59 9.99 1.36
C TYR A 125 -4.60 10.93 1.99
N ASP A 126 -5.36 11.65 1.17
CA ASP A 126 -6.47 12.44 1.67
C ASP A 126 -7.59 11.50 2.17
N GLY A 127 -7.86 11.54 3.46
CA GLY A 127 -8.90 10.73 4.12
C GLY A 127 -8.51 9.29 4.50
N PHE A 128 -7.31 8.78 4.14
CA PHE A 128 -6.89 7.45 4.56
C PHE A 128 -5.37 7.24 4.54
N THR A 129 -4.91 6.22 5.25
CA THR A 129 -3.50 5.81 5.30
C THR A 129 -3.39 4.32 5.04
N LEU A 130 -2.49 3.91 4.15
CA LEU A 130 -2.13 2.50 3.99
C LEU A 130 -0.79 2.19 4.65
N PRO A 131 -0.71 1.09 5.42
CA PRO A 131 0.54 0.66 6.03
C PRO A 131 1.58 0.22 4.99
N ALA A 132 2.84 0.20 5.41
CA ALA A 132 3.90 -0.47 4.65
C ALA A 132 3.54 -1.96 4.49
N GLY A 133 3.96 -2.60 3.40
CA GLY A 133 3.69 -4.01 3.18
C GLY A 133 3.86 -4.41 1.73
N GLU A 134 3.66 -5.71 1.48
CA GLU A 134 3.64 -6.28 0.14
C GLU A 134 2.20 -6.28 -0.38
N TYR A 135 2.00 -5.68 -1.53
CA TYR A 135 0.68 -5.51 -2.15
C TYR A 135 0.74 -5.91 -3.62
N LEU A 136 -0.33 -6.52 -4.11
CA LEU A 136 -0.52 -6.62 -5.56
C LEU A 136 -0.60 -5.23 -6.15
N ALA A 137 0.20 -4.96 -7.18
CA ALA A 137 0.30 -3.65 -7.80
C ALA A 137 0.27 -3.70 -9.33
N LEU A 138 -0.55 -2.84 -9.92
CA LEU A 138 -0.43 -2.47 -11.32
C LEU A 138 0.73 -1.47 -11.43
N ARG A 139 1.84 -1.92 -12.01
CA ARG A 139 3.05 -1.11 -12.18
C ARG A 139 3.14 -0.58 -13.60
N VAL A 140 3.38 0.71 -13.73
CA VAL A 140 3.58 1.39 -15.02
C VAL A 140 4.97 2.01 -15.02
N LEU A 141 5.85 1.49 -15.87
CA LEU A 141 7.25 1.87 -15.99
C LEU A 141 7.43 2.69 -17.25
N ILE A 142 7.86 3.95 -17.12
CA ILE A 142 8.05 4.89 -18.23
C ILE A 142 9.55 5.08 -18.47
N GLY A 143 10.04 4.75 -19.67
CA GLY A 143 11.44 4.90 -20.02
C GLY A 143 12.37 4.07 -19.15
N ALA A 144 13.36 4.71 -18.53
CA ALA A 144 14.32 4.07 -17.63
C ALA A 144 13.72 3.73 -16.26
N ALA A 145 12.55 4.29 -15.91
CA ALA A 145 11.87 4.11 -14.61
C ALA A 145 12.77 4.44 -13.39
N GLU A 146 13.65 5.42 -13.52
CA GLU A 146 14.60 5.85 -12.48
C GLU A 146 14.13 7.11 -11.72
N GLY A 147 12.98 7.68 -12.09
CA GLY A 147 12.43 8.86 -11.43
C GLY A 147 11.56 8.54 -10.21
N GLN A 148 11.04 9.60 -9.58
CA GLN A 148 10.18 9.48 -8.38
C GLN A 148 8.93 8.65 -8.64
N ASN A 149 8.60 7.85 -7.65
CA ASN A 149 7.42 7.01 -7.62
C ASN A 149 6.12 7.83 -7.46
N TRP A 150 5.05 7.35 -8.06
CA TRP A 150 3.68 7.70 -7.68
C TRP A 150 2.95 6.46 -7.20
N TRP A 151 2.35 6.53 -6.02
CA TRP A 151 1.61 5.42 -5.42
C TRP A 151 0.15 5.78 -5.21
N CYS A 152 -0.75 4.87 -5.59
CA CYS A 152 -2.19 5.02 -5.48
C CYS A 152 -2.86 3.68 -5.16
N VAL A 153 -4.19 3.62 -5.19
CA VAL A 153 -5.01 2.42 -5.03
C VAL A 153 -6.02 2.39 -6.17
N VAL A 154 -6.01 1.32 -6.97
CA VAL A 154 -6.95 1.16 -8.08
C VAL A 154 -8.16 0.32 -7.70
N PHE A 155 -8.01 -0.56 -6.70
CA PHE A 155 -9.12 -1.32 -6.14
C PHE A 155 -8.97 -1.46 -4.62
N PRO A 156 -9.97 -1.05 -3.83
CA PRO A 156 -11.08 -0.18 -4.21
C PRO A 156 -10.61 1.15 -4.82
N PRO A 157 -11.44 1.90 -5.55
CA PRO A 157 -11.03 3.14 -6.23
C PRO A 157 -10.86 4.32 -5.24
N LEU A 158 -10.01 4.15 -4.22
CA LEU A 158 -9.85 5.11 -3.11
C LEU A 158 -9.13 6.41 -3.51
N CYS A 159 -8.37 6.39 -4.60
CA CYS A 159 -7.64 7.57 -5.05
C CYS A 159 -8.48 8.55 -5.88
N THR A 160 -9.61 8.10 -6.41
CA THR A 160 -10.57 8.92 -7.15
C THR A 160 -11.77 9.31 -6.28
N ALA A 161 -12.00 8.59 -5.18
CA ALA A 161 -13.04 8.91 -4.21
C ALA A 161 -12.70 10.20 -3.44
N ALA A 162 -13.71 11.02 -3.18
CA ALA A 162 -13.56 12.13 -2.24
C ALA A 162 -13.28 11.57 -0.83
N SER A 163 -12.49 12.26 -0.02
CA SER A 163 -12.08 11.77 1.31
C SER A 163 -13.27 11.36 2.21
N ALA A 164 -14.41 12.02 2.08
CA ALA A 164 -15.64 11.67 2.81
C ALA A 164 -16.33 10.38 2.29
N GLU A 165 -16.00 9.94 1.08
CA GLU A 165 -16.60 8.77 0.42
C GLU A 165 -15.70 7.52 0.57
N VAL A 166 -14.45 7.68 0.99
CA VAL A 166 -13.49 6.59 1.17
C VAL A 166 -14.03 5.44 2.02
N PRO A 167 -14.68 5.66 3.19
CA PRO A 167 -15.22 4.57 4.00
C PRO A 167 -16.30 3.77 3.25
N VAL A 168 -17.15 4.44 2.48
CA VAL A 168 -18.24 3.80 1.73
C VAL A 168 -17.67 2.97 0.59
N ALA A 169 -16.78 3.54 -0.22
CA ALA A 169 -16.13 2.83 -1.33
C ALA A 169 -15.33 1.60 -0.85
N ALA A 170 -14.66 1.71 0.29
CA ALA A 170 -13.93 0.60 0.88
C ALA A 170 -14.87 -0.53 1.35
N MET A 171 -15.99 -0.21 2.00
CA MET A 171 -16.97 -1.21 2.43
C MET A 171 -17.68 -1.88 1.25
N GLU A 172 -18.04 -1.14 0.21
CA GLU A 172 -18.67 -1.68 -1.00
C GLU A 172 -17.76 -2.68 -1.72
N ALA A 173 -16.44 -2.49 -1.66
CA ALA A 173 -15.44 -3.41 -2.20
C ALA A 173 -15.04 -4.54 -1.21
N GLY A 174 -15.82 -4.76 -0.16
CA GLY A 174 -15.68 -5.90 0.74
C GLY A 174 -14.68 -5.72 1.89
N LEU A 175 -14.20 -4.51 2.19
CA LEU A 175 -13.46 -4.25 3.42
C LEU A 175 -14.41 -4.26 4.61
N THR A 176 -13.97 -4.85 5.73
CA THR A 176 -14.74 -4.85 6.97
C THR A 176 -14.70 -3.48 7.65
N GLU A 177 -15.68 -3.19 8.52
CA GLU A 177 -15.70 -1.97 9.34
C GLU A 177 -14.37 -1.76 10.11
N GLU A 178 -13.79 -2.86 10.59
CA GLU A 178 -12.51 -2.85 11.30
C GLU A 178 -11.35 -2.45 10.35
N GLN A 179 -11.32 -2.97 9.13
CA GLN A 179 -10.32 -2.62 8.11
C GLN A 179 -10.47 -1.16 7.64
N VAL A 180 -11.69 -0.70 7.47
CA VAL A 180 -11.97 0.71 7.15
C VAL A 180 -11.51 1.62 8.28
N GLY A 181 -11.82 1.30 9.54
CA GLY A 181 -11.34 2.04 10.70
C GLY A 181 -9.82 2.02 10.86
N LEU A 182 -9.12 1.00 10.31
CA LEU A 182 -7.65 0.93 10.29
C LEU A 182 -7.03 1.95 9.33
N ILE A 183 -7.65 2.22 8.20
CA ILE A 183 -7.10 3.06 7.14
C ILE A 183 -7.58 4.51 7.24
N THR A 184 -8.72 4.79 7.88
CA THR A 184 -9.26 6.15 8.04
C THR A 184 -8.71 6.84 9.30
N GLU A 185 -8.63 8.17 9.29
CA GLU A 185 -8.02 8.98 10.36
C GLU A 185 -8.67 8.87 11.75
N GLU A 186 -9.83 8.23 11.87
CA GLU A 186 -10.50 8.05 13.17
C GLU A 186 -9.67 7.25 14.18
N ASN A 187 -8.58 6.60 13.75
CA ASN A 187 -7.76 5.72 14.58
C ASN A 187 -6.28 6.12 14.68
N THR A 188 -6.01 7.31 15.22
CA THR A 188 -4.65 7.84 15.45
C THR A 188 -3.71 6.90 16.23
N GLY A 189 -4.25 5.89 16.93
CA GLY A 189 -3.48 4.86 17.60
C GLY A 189 -2.79 3.84 16.67
N TYR A 190 -3.27 3.68 15.44
CA TYR A 190 -2.73 2.72 14.46
C TYR A 190 -1.54 3.27 13.67
N VAL A 191 -1.48 4.56 13.37
CA VAL A 191 -0.31 5.20 12.73
C VAL A 191 0.97 4.94 13.54
N LEU A 192 0.88 4.95 14.87
CA LEU A 192 1.98 4.59 15.77
C LEU A 192 2.37 3.10 15.66
N LYS A 193 1.40 2.18 15.48
CA LYS A 193 1.67 0.75 15.31
C LYS A 193 2.37 0.45 13.99
N PHE A 194 1.96 1.09 12.90
CA PHE A 194 2.61 0.94 11.59
C PHE A 194 4.05 1.45 11.58
N LYS A 195 4.35 2.56 12.28
CA LYS A 195 5.72 3.03 12.44
C LYS A 195 6.61 2.06 13.24
N VAL A 196 6.06 1.35 14.20
CA VAL A 196 6.80 0.31 14.94
C VAL A 196 7.12 -0.87 14.02
N VAL A 197 6.22 -1.24 13.11
CA VAL A 197 6.45 -2.31 12.10
C VAL A 197 7.54 -1.88 11.12
N GLU A 198 7.49 -0.66 10.57
CA GLU A 198 8.55 -0.11 9.72
C GLU A 198 9.92 -0.12 10.40
N TRP A 199 9.97 0.26 11.68
CA TRP A 199 11.19 0.21 12.48
C TRP A 199 11.69 -1.23 12.66
N TRP A 200 10.80 -2.18 12.84
CA TRP A 200 11.14 -3.58 12.98
C TRP A 200 11.67 -4.15 11.66
N GLU A 201 11.03 -3.86 10.55
CA GLU A 201 11.49 -4.27 9.21
C GLU A 201 12.86 -3.68 8.87
N THR A 202 13.07 -2.38 9.13
CA THR A 202 14.39 -1.73 8.96
C THR A 202 15.47 -2.39 9.83
N LEU A 203 15.12 -2.80 11.06
CA LEU A 203 16.02 -3.49 11.95
C LEU A 203 16.37 -4.90 11.44
N GLN A 204 15.41 -5.63 10.89
CA GLN A 204 15.64 -6.94 10.28
C GLN A 204 16.54 -6.83 9.04
N GLU A 205 16.29 -5.89 8.15
CA GLU A 205 17.16 -5.62 6.99
C GLU A 205 18.61 -5.28 7.40
N TRP A 206 18.78 -4.57 8.52
CA TRP A 206 20.11 -4.26 9.05
C TRP A 206 20.81 -5.47 9.71
N ILE A 207 20.05 -6.44 10.22
CA ILE A 207 20.59 -7.67 10.85
C ILE A 207 20.94 -8.73 9.78
N ASP A 208 20.17 -8.79 8.70
CA ASP A 208 20.31 -9.81 7.66
C ASP A 208 21.29 -9.41 6.52
N GLY A 209 21.76 -8.14 6.50
CA GLY A 209 22.74 -7.59 5.54
C GLY A 209 24.10 -7.42 6.15
#